data_c28971f6233400d86bae9785184690c5
#
_entry.id   c28971f6233400d86bae9785184690c5
#
_cell.length_a   1.000
_cell.length_b   1.000
_cell.length_c   1.000
_cell.angle_alpha   90.00
_cell.angle_beta   90.00
_cell.angle_gamma   90.00
#
_symmetry.space_group_name_H-M   'P 1'
#
loop_
_entity.id
_entity.type
_entity.pdbx_description
1 polymer ?
#
loop_
_entity_poly.entity_id
_entity_poly.type
_entity_poly.pdbx_seq_one_letter_code
_entity_poly.pdbx_strand_id
1 'polypeptide(L)'
;MAGTEPDGSVFRAAVYLLAKYAFEQGYRRLEWKCNNGNARSKYAAERLGFSFEGVFRQHMVVKGQNRDTAWYSILDSEWPTLEAGFEAWLSEANQSSSGQLKTLAECRA
;
A
#
# COMPACT_ATOMS: atom_id res chain seq x y z
N MET A 1 5.11 -12.42 -16.06
CA MET A 1 4.99 -12.01 -16.19
C MET A 1 4.74 -11.32 -15.63
N ALA A 2 5.05 -11.71 -15.18
CA ALA A 2 4.74 -11.11 -14.68
C ALA A 2 4.82 -9.85 -14.58
N GLY A 3 5.44 -9.33 -14.14
CA GLY A 3 5.50 -7.98 -14.07
C GLY A 3 4.69 -7.27 -15.07
N THR A 4 3.91 -8.00 -15.67
CA THR A 4 3.10 -7.45 -16.73
C THR A 4 1.73 -7.02 -16.24
N GLU A 5 1.51 -7.06 -14.94
CA GLU A 5 0.23 -6.59 -14.45
C GLU A 5 0.14 -5.10 -14.51
N PRO A 6 -0.72 -4.54 -15.36
CA PRO A 6 -0.78 -3.10 -15.50
C PRO A 6 -1.40 -2.40 -14.30
N ASP A 7 -2.21 -3.12 -13.52
CA ASP A 7 -2.88 -2.52 -12.39
C ASP A 7 -2.21 -2.81 -11.05
N GLY A 8 -1.11 -3.57 -11.05
CA GLY A 8 -0.41 -3.88 -9.83
C GLY A 8 -1.09 -4.88 -8.92
N SER A 9 -1.93 -5.76 -9.47
CA SER A 9 -2.70 -6.71 -8.67
C SER A 9 -1.82 -7.60 -7.81
N VAL A 10 -0.70 -8.09 -8.35
CA VAL A 10 0.21 -8.93 -7.58
C VAL A 10 0.80 -8.15 -6.43
N PHE A 11 1.18 -6.91 -6.68
CA PHE A 11 1.73 -6.06 -5.65
C PHE A 11 0.71 -5.81 -4.53
N ARG A 12 -0.54 -5.53 -4.90
CA ARG A 12 -1.59 -5.32 -3.89
C ARG A 12 -1.81 -6.56 -3.05
N ALA A 13 -1.83 -7.73 -3.67
CA ALA A 13 -1.99 -8.98 -2.95
C ALA A 13 -0.82 -9.21 -1.98
N ALA A 14 0.40 -8.90 -2.42
CA ALA A 14 1.57 -9.04 -1.57
C ALA A 14 1.50 -8.11 -0.36
N VAL A 15 1.07 -6.87 -0.56
CA VAL A 15 0.93 -5.92 0.54
C VAL A 15 -0.15 -6.38 1.51
N TYR A 16 -1.26 -6.90 0.99
CA TYR A 16 -2.32 -7.45 1.84
C TYR A 16 -1.78 -8.57 2.74
N LEU A 17 -1.04 -9.51 2.17
CA LEU A 17 -0.52 -10.63 2.94
C LEU A 17 0.50 -10.17 3.98
N LEU A 18 1.36 -9.23 3.62
CA LEU A 18 2.33 -8.69 4.54
C LEU A 18 1.65 -7.96 5.70
N ALA A 19 0.66 -7.13 5.39
CA ALA A 19 -0.06 -6.39 6.42
C ALA A 19 -0.83 -7.33 7.33
N LYS A 20 -1.49 -8.32 6.75
CA LYS A 20 -2.22 -9.30 7.53
C LYS A 20 -1.30 -10.01 8.50
N TYR A 21 -0.15 -10.46 8.01
CA TYR A 21 0.82 -11.13 8.86
C TYR A 21 1.30 -10.20 9.98
N ALA A 22 1.66 -8.97 9.65
CA ALA A 22 2.21 -8.04 10.62
C ALA A 22 1.20 -7.76 11.75
N PHE A 23 -0.04 -7.49 11.39
CA PHE A 23 -1.04 -7.16 12.41
C PHE A 23 -1.48 -8.38 13.20
N GLU A 24 -1.44 -9.57 12.61
CA GLU A 24 -1.70 -10.80 13.36
C GLU A 24 -0.59 -11.08 14.38
N GLN A 25 0.62 -10.61 14.12
CA GLN A 25 1.73 -10.75 15.05
C GLN A 25 1.72 -9.70 16.16
N GLY A 26 0.76 -8.79 16.13
CA GLY A 26 0.64 -7.80 17.17
C GLY A 26 1.36 -6.49 16.91
N TYR A 27 1.87 -6.29 15.72
CA TYR A 27 2.47 -4.99 15.40
C TYR A 27 1.38 -3.92 15.37
N ARG A 28 1.76 -2.73 15.78
CA ARG A 28 0.82 -1.62 15.88
C ARG A 28 0.81 -0.73 14.65
N ARG A 29 1.85 -0.79 13.84
CA ARG A 29 2.05 0.06 12.66
C ARG A 29 2.68 -0.73 11.56
N LEU A 30 2.23 -0.46 10.34
CA LEU A 30 2.93 -0.88 9.13
C LEU A 30 3.33 0.40 8.42
N GLU A 31 4.60 0.55 8.10
CA GLU A 31 5.13 1.79 7.55
C GLU A 31 5.52 1.64 6.10
N TRP A 32 5.33 2.72 5.35
CA TRP A 32 5.78 2.85 3.97
C TRP A 32 6.57 4.13 3.88
N LYS A 33 7.76 4.07 3.32
CA LYS A 33 8.57 5.26 3.16
C LYS A 33 9.16 5.28 1.77
N CYS A 34 9.33 6.48 1.24
CA CYS A 34 9.89 6.65 -0.08
C CYS A 34 10.51 8.02 -0.21
N ASN A 35 11.31 8.20 -1.27
CA ASN A 35 11.81 9.52 -1.62
C ASN A 35 10.62 10.44 -1.86
N ASN A 36 10.64 11.61 -1.25
CA ASN A 36 9.52 12.54 -1.35
C ASN A 36 9.26 12.97 -2.79
N GLY A 37 10.25 12.86 -3.66
CA GLY A 37 10.05 13.16 -5.08
C GLY A 37 9.50 12.00 -5.89
N ASN A 38 9.25 10.86 -5.27
CA ASN A 38 8.76 9.68 -5.98
C ASN A 38 7.24 9.67 -6.00
N ALA A 39 6.65 10.35 -6.98
CA ALA A 39 5.20 10.49 -7.06
C ALA A 39 4.50 9.15 -7.22
N ARG A 40 5.10 8.21 -7.96
CA ARG A 40 4.49 6.89 -8.17
C ARG A 40 4.37 6.13 -6.86
N SER A 41 5.42 6.13 -6.04
CA SER A 41 5.40 5.42 -4.77
C SER A 41 4.42 6.07 -3.80
N LYS A 42 4.36 7.41 -3.78
CA LYS A 42 3.42 8.13 -2.94
C LYS A 42 1.98 7.79 -3.32
N TYR A 43 1.70 7.76 -4.62
CA TYR A 43 0.37 7.42 -5.11
C TYR A 43 0.00 5.98 -4.74
N ALA A 44 0.97 5.06 -4.88
CA ALA A 44 0.73 3.66 -4.53
C ALA A 44 0.40 3.51 -3.04
N ALA A 45 1.11 4.19 -2.17
CA ALA A 45 0.83 4.13 -0.73
C ALA A 45 -0.58 4.60 -0.44
N GLU A 46 -0.98 5.70 -1.05
CA GLU A 46 -2.32 6.25 -0.82
C GLU A 46 -3.40 5.31 -1.33
N ARG A 47 -3.18 4.72 -2.48
CA ARG A 47 -4.16 3.77 -3.04
C ARG A 47 -4.31 2.52 -2.20
N LEU A 48 -3.25 2.10 -1.52
CA LEU A 48 -3.28 0.93 -0.66
C LEU A 48 -3.88 1.22 0.71
N GLY A 49 -4.16 2.49 0.99
CA GLY A 49 -4.81 2.85 2.24
C GLY A 49 -3.88 3.38 3.31
N PHE A 50 -2.61 3.58 2.98
CA PHE A 50 -1.68 4.19 3.92
C PHE A 50 -2.00 5.67 4.08
N SER A 51 -1.86 6.16 5.31
CA SER A 51 -2.06 7.58 5.61
C SER A 51 -0.73 8.29 5.66
N PHE A 52 -0.68 9.47 5.05
CA PHE A 52 0.53 10.30 5.04
C PHE A 52 0.81 10.83 6.44
N GLU A 53 2.07 10.73 6.87
CA GLU A 53 2.45 11.22 8.20
C GLU A 53 3.36 12.44 8.14
N GLY A 54 4.18 12.56 7.12
CA GLY A 54 5.05 13.71 7.01
C GLY A 54 6.29 13.43 6.20
N VAL A 55 7.14 14.45 6.12
CA VAL A 55 8.38 14.36 5.37
C VAL A 55 9.54 14.64 6.30
N PHE A 56 10.53 13.73 6.29
CA PHE A 56 11.81 13.96 6.95
C PHE A 56 12.69 14.67 5.97
N ARG A 57 12.92 15.95 6.18
CA ARG A 57 13.74 16.75 5.28
C ARG A 57 15.21 16.42 5.50
N GLN A 58 15.97 16.32 4.42
CA GLN A 58 17.40 16.02 4.46
C GLN A 58 17.67 14.76 5.28
N HIS A 59 16.82 13.74 5.06
CA HIS A 59 16.86 12.54 5.90
C HIS A 59 18.10 11.70 5.63
N MET A 60 18.52 11.63 4.37
CA MET A 60 19.70 10.85 4.02
C MET A 60 20.31 11.36 2.72
N VAL A 61 21.54 10.93 2.47
CA VAL A 61 22.21 11.18 1.21
C VAL A 61 22.33 9.86 0.49
N VAL A 62 21.80 9.79 -0.73
CA VAL A 62 21.80 8.58 -1.53
C VAL A 62 22.50 8.91 -2.85
N LYS A 63 23.62 8.22 -3.12
CA LYS A 63 24.40 8.45 -4.33
C LYS A 63 24.79 9.91 -4.48
N GLY A 64 25.17 10.55 -3.39
CA GLY A 64 25.59 11.94 -3.40
C GLY A 64 24.45 12.94 -3.50
N GLN A 65 23.22 12.49 -3.48
CA GLN A 65 22.06 13.37 -3.62
C GLN A 65 21.27 13.40 -2.32
N ASN A 66 20.77 14.58 -1.99
CA ASN A 66 19.90 14.72 -0.85
C ASN A 66 18.60 13.93 -1.05
N ARG A 67 18.13 13.32 0.01
CA ARG A 67 16.81 12.67 -0.02
C ARG A 67 15.97 13.13 1.15
N ASP A 68 14.81 13.72 0.82
CA ASP A 68 13.74 13.93 1.79
C ASP A 68 12.85 12.70 1.73
N THR A 69 12.50 12.16 2.88
CA THR A 69 11.75 10.91 2.94
C THR A 69 10.31 11.18 3.35
N ALA A 70 9.38 10.74 2.50
CA ALA A 70 7.96 10.78 2.83
C ALA A 70 7.58 9.51 3.59
N TRP A 71 6.82 9.67 4.66
CA TRP A 71 6.41 8.57 5.54
C TRP A 71 4.90 8.41 5.53
N TYR A 72 4.47 7.16 5.46
CA TYR A 72 3.06 6.78 5.48
C TYR A 72 2.90 5.61 6.44
N SER A 73 1.69 5.40 6.94
CA SER A 73 1.46 4.28 7.84
C SER A 73 0.03 3.76 7.74
N ILE A 74 -0.15 2.52 8.16
CA ILE A 74 -1.43 1.94 8.52
C ILE A 74 -1.31 1.55 9.98
N LEU A 75 -2.28 1.93 10.78
CA LEU A 75 -2.29 1.58 12.21
C LEU A 75 -3.16 0.33 12.42
N ASP A 76 -2.90 -0.36 13.52
CA ASP A 76 -3.67 -1.56 13.85
C ASP A 76 -5.17 -1.26 13.99
N SER A 77 -5.51 -0.06 14.44
CA SER A 77 -6.92 0.32 14.56
C SER A 77 -7.57 0.58 13.20
N GLU A 78 -6.77 0.84 12.17
CA GLU A 78 -7.28 1.07 10.81
C GLU A 78 -7.35 -0.21 9.99
N TRP A 79 -6.58 -1.22 10.38
CA TRP A 79 -6.43 -2.41 9.58
C TRP A 79 -7.74 -3.17 9.33
N PRO A 80 -8.63 -3.35 10.30
CA PRO A 80 -9.85 -4.13 10.03
C PRO A 80 -10.67 -3.60 8.86
N THR A 81 -10.81 -2.29 8.74
CA THR A 81 -11.55 -1.69 7.63
C THR A 81 -10.81 -1.91 6.31
N LEU A 82 -9.50 -1.72 6.31
CA LEU A 82 -8.69 -1.90 5.12
C LEU A 82 -8.65 -3.37 4.72
N GLU A 83 -8.57 -4.27 5.69
CA GLU A 83 -8.57 -5.70 5.42
C GLU A 83 -9.84 -6.12 4.71
N ALA A 84 -10.98 -5.63 5.16
CA ALA A 84 -12.25 -5.95 4.51
C ALA A 84 -12.26 -5.48 3.05
N GLY A 85 -11.70 -4.32 2.79
CA GLY A 85 -11.60 -3.81 1.42
C GLY A 85 -10.69 -4.67 0.55
N PHE A 86 -9.54 -5.08 1.09
CA PHE A 86 -8.64 -5.97 0.36
C PHE A 86 -9.32 -7.30 0.05
N GLU A 87 -10.02 -7.86 1.03
CA GLU A 87 -10.66 -9.16 0.84
C GLU A 87 -11.78 -9.09 -0.18
N ALA A 88 -12.56 -8.02 -0.17
CA ALA A 88 -13.59 -7.82 -1.17
C ALA A 88 -13.00 -7.70 -2.56
N TRP A 89 -11.91 -6.96 -2.68
CA TRP A 89 -11.23 -6.78 -3.96
C TRP A 89 -10.68 -8.12 -4.48
N LEU A 90 -10.03 -8.90 -3.61
CA LEU A 90 -9.49 -10.19 -4.00
C LEU A 90 -10.58 -11.18 -4.40
N SER A 91 -11.69 -11.16 -3.68
CA SER A 91 -12.83 -12.01 -4.01
C SER A 91 -13.37 -11.71 -5.40
N GLU A 92 -13.50 -10.43 -5.74
CA GLU A 92 -13.97 -10.05 -7.06
C GLU A 92 -12.98 -10.44 -8.15
N ALA A 93 -11.69 -10.26 -7.88
CA ALA A 93 -10.66 -10.64 -8.84
C ALA A 93 -10.68 -12.14 -9.11
N ASN A 94 -10.98 -12.93 -8.09
CA ASN A 94 -11.05 -14.38 -8.25
C ASN A 94 -12.30 -14.81 -9.00
N GLN A 95 -13.37 -14.05 -8.93
CA GLN A 95 -14.62 -14.41 -9.54
C GLN A 95 -14.74 -13.92 -10.97
N SER A 96 -14.03 -12.88 -11.30
CA SER A 96 -14.19 -12.23 -12.60
C SER A 96 -13.06 -12.59 -13.51
N SER A 97 -13.37 -13.31 -14.58
CA SER A 97 -12.37 -13.58 -15.60
C SER A 97 -12.06 -12.35 -16.44
N SER A 98 -12.88 -11.34 -16.37
CA SER A 98 -12.63 -10.11 -17.10
C SER A 98 -11.78 -9.13 -16.31
N GLY A 99 -11.44 -9.46 -15.09
CA GLY A 99 -10.53 -8.69 -14.30
C GLY A 99 -11.20 -7.89 -13.21
N GLN A 100 -10.48 -6.94 -12.72
CA GLN A 100 -10.91 -6.12 -11.61
C GLN A 100 -12.06 -5.21 -12.01
N LEU A 101 -13.17 -5.29 -11.30
CA LEU A 101 -14.33 -4.47 -11.59
C LEU A 101 -14.45 -3.28 -10.68
N LYS A 102 -13.81 -3.31 -9.53
CA LYS A 102 -13.83 -2.20 -8.58
C LYS A 102 -12.43 -1.84 -8.19
N THR A 103 -12.20 -0.57 -7.93
CA THR A 103 -10.94 -0.14 -7.36
C THR A 103 -10.88 -0.54 -5.89
N LEU A 104 -9.69 -0.57 -5.34
CA LEU A 104 -9.54 -0.86 -3.92
C LEU A 104 -10.27 0.16 -3.07
N ALA A 105 -10.28 1.42 -3.50
CA ALA A 105 -10.98 2.46 -2.77
C ALA A 105 -12.50 2.19 -2.72
N GLU A 106 -13.06 1.69 -3.81
CA GLU A 106 -14.49 1.34 -3.85
C GLU A 106 -14.79 0.18 -2.90
N CYS A 107 -13.90 -0.77 -2.80
CA CYS A 107 -14.09 -1.89 -1.90
C CYS A 107 -14.01 -1.47 -0.44
N ARG A 108 -13.25 -0.41 -0.15
CA ARG A 108 -13.13 0.08 1.22
C ARG A 108 -14.35 0.88 1.68
N ALA A 109 -15.08 1.39 0.76
CA ALA A 109 -16.25 2.24 1.07
C ALA A 109 -17.41 1.45 1.74
#